data_24f4ecfb275ca627e1bf099844733ff8
#
_entry.id   24f4ecfb275ca627e1bf099844733ff8
#
_cell.length_a   1.000
_cell.length_b   1.000
_cell.length_c   1.000
_cell.angle_alpha   90.00
_cell.angle_beta   90.00
_cell.angle_gamma   90.00
#
_symmetry.space_group_name_H-M   'P 1'
#
loop_
_entity.id
_entity.type
_entity.pdbx_description
1 polymer ?
#
loop_
_entity_poly.entity_id
_entity_poly.type
_entity_poly.pdbx_seq_one_letter_code
_entity_poly.pdbx_strand_id
1 'polypeptide(L)'
;MATVLKGLQIARDIPYREPDALFALGGADGMGKSVYLPVGASLIDRHMLILGSPATGKTNMLLHLARGLRANQTENDALVILDPTGEYYNALYQKGDIVFADDKRAAGPDGPECWNLFEEFTDDSRLIEDASALFGLLFEERIQSAAHPFYPTAARDLIMALAVYLKRRGDSELCTCQALRELIDGFDMESMCQILDAAPEFRAFASYLGEGERAQGVVAHLQQAARELL
;
A
#
# COMPACT_ATOMS: atom_id res chain seq x y z
N MET A 1 28.90 22.52 23.02
CA MET A 1 27.50 22.98 23.14
C MET A 1 26.84 22.85 21.78
N ALA A 2 25.75 22.13 21.68
CA ALA A 2 24.97 22.09 20.43
C ALA A 2 24.18 23.38 20.29
N THR A 3 24.27 24.04 19.14
CA THR A 3 23.52 25.26 18.85
C THR A 3 22.26 24.89 18.08
N VAL A 4 21.10 25.21 18.64
CA VAL A 4 19.84 25.07 17.91
C VAL A 4 19.70 26.23 16.94
N LEU A 5 19.79 25.95 15.64
CA LEU A 5 19.72 26.99 14.59
C LEU A 5 18.27 27.42 14.30
N LYS A 6 17.33 26.50 14.42
CA LYS A 6 15.90 26.75 14.24
C LYS A 6 15.09 25.62 14.85
N GLY A 7 13.99 25.91 15.55
CA GLY A 7 13.10 24.90 16.10
C GLY A 7 12.85 25.03 17.61
N LEU A 8 12.25 24.00 18.19
CA LEU A 8 11.99 23.93 19.64
C LEU A 8 13.30 23.72 20.40
N GLN A 9 13.34 24.23 21.64
CA GLN A 9 14.48 23.98 22.54
C GLN A 9 14.58 22.50 22.87
N ILE A 10 15.81 21.98 22.92
CA ILE A 10 16.07 20.62 23.40
C ILE A 10 15.76 20.59 24.89
N ALA A 11 14.79 19.78 25.28
CA ALA A 11 14.53 19.53 26.69
C ALA A 11 15.75 18.80 27.33
N ARG A 12 16.26 19.31 28.43
CA ARG A 12 17.38 18.69 29.18
C ARG A 12 16.88 17.68 30.20
N ASP A 13 15.65 17.89 30.68
CA ASP A 13 15.02 17.04 31.67
C ASP A 13 13.78 16.40 31.06
N ILE A 14 13.65 15.09 31.27
CA ILE A 14 12.42 14.36 30.88
C ILE A 14 11.43 14.59 32.03
N PRO A 15 10.21 15.11 31.74
CA PRO A 15 9.20 15.32 32.78
C PRO A 15 8.83 13.95 33.40
N TYR A 16 8.88 13.89 34.72
CA TYR A 16 8.63 12.64 35.46
C TYR A 16 7.18 12.16 35.37
N ARG A 17 6.24 13.06 35.13
CA ARG A 17 4.82 12.79 34.89
C ARG A 17 4.22 13.84 33.96
N GLU A 18 3.51 13.35 32.96
CA GLU A 18 2.61 14.18 32.15
C GLU A 18 1.19 13.71 32.47
N PRO A 19 0.29 14.61 32.94
CA PRO A 19 -1.06 14.22 33.37
C PRO A 19 -1.87 13.48 32.29
N ASP A 20 -1.62 13.80 31.01
CA ASP A 20 -2.35 13.29 29.86
C ASP A 20 -1.54 12.18 29.11
N ALA A 21 -0.57 11.58 29.76
CA ALA A 21 0.20 10.49 29.16
C ALA A 21 -0.67 9.23 28.99
N LEU A 22 -0.77 8.73 27.79
CA LEU A 22 -1.45 7.47 27.47
C LEU A 22 -0.65 6.27 27.98
N PHE A 23 0.67 6.35 27.86
CA PHE A 23 1.63 5.35 28.36
C PHE A 23 3.01 5.98 28.55
N ALA A 24 3.97 5.21 29.03
CA ALA A 24 5.34 5.67 29.19
C ALA A 24 6.33 4.67 28.60
N LEU A 25 7.34 5.19 27.91
CA LEU A 25 8.49 4.41 27.46
C LEU A 25 9.51 4.33 28.61
N GLY A 26 9.84 3.13 29.03
CA GLY A 26 10.83 2.89 30.07
C GLY A 26 12.24 2.74 29.48
N GLY A 27 13.22 3.25 30.22
CA GLY A 27 14.64 3.13 29.91
C GLY A 27 15.51 3.28 31.13
N ALA A 28 16.84 3.34 30.96
CA ALA A 28 17.78 3.67 31.98
C ALA A 28 18.67 4.83 31.52
N ASP A 29 19.02 5.72 32.44
CA ASP A 29 20.00 6.76 32.18
C ASP A 29 21.44 6.19 32.16
N GLY A 30 22.44 7.05 31.89
CA GLY A 30 23.84 6.67 31.85
C GLY A 30 24.42 6.17 33.19
N MET A 31 23.67 6.30 34.29
CA MET A 31 24.00 5.80 35.62
C MET A 31 23.18 4.57 36.01
N GLY A 32 22.37 4.02 35.08
CA GLY A 32 21.54 2.83 35.32
C GLY A 32 20.26 3.12 36.09
N LYS A 33 19.90 4.39 36.34
CA LYS A 33 18.64 4.76 36.98
C LYS A 33 17.51 4.66 35.99
N SER A 34 16.40 4.03 36.38
CA SER A 34 15.19 3.94 35.56
C SER A 34 14.64 5.33 35.25
N VAL A 35 14.39 5.58 33.99
CA VAL A 35 13.74 6.79 33.45
C VAL A 35 12.55 6.41 32.63
N TYR A 36 11.53 7.26 32.61
CA TYR A 36 10.29 7.04 31.88
C TYR A 36 9.99 8.28 31.06
N LEU A 37 9.82 8.07 29.74
CA LEU A 37 9.35 9.12 28.82
C LEU A 37 7.83 8.98 28.67
N PRO A 38 7.03 9.91 29.20
CA PRO A 38 5.60 9.88 29.01
C PRO A 38 5.25 10.18 27.54
N VAL A 39 4.31 9.43 27.00
CA VAL A 39 3.80 9.59 25.64
C VAL A 39 2.32 9.99 25.74
N GLY A 40 2.03 11.25 25.48
CA GLY A 40 0.69 11.80 25.44
C GLY A 40 0.16 11.95 24.02
N ALA A 41 -1.13 12.22 23.88
CA ALA A 41 -1.79 12.45 22.59
C ALA A 41 -1.08 13.54 21.76
N SER A 42 -0.68 14.64 22.40
CA SER A 42 0.03 15.75 21.75
C SER A 42 1.40 15.37 21.15
N LEU A 43 2.01 14.27 21.61
CA LEU A 43 3.25 13.75 21.06
C LEU A 43 2.98 12.80 19.89
N ILE A 44 1.89 12.04 19.96
CA ILE A 44 1.48 11.10 18.89
C ILE A 44 1.06 11.85 17.63
N ASP A 45 0.42 13.00 17.77
CA ASP A 45 0.03 13.88 16.66
C ASP A 45 1.21 14.49 15.90
N ARG A 46 2.44 14.24 16.35
CA ARG A 46 3.67 14.74 15.74
C ARG A 46 4.48 13.61 15.14
N HIS A 47 5.19 13.92 14.03
CA HIS A 47 6.14 12.98 13.47
C HIS A 47 7.29 12.73 14.44
N MET A 48 7.66 11.45 14.57
CA MET A 48 8.73 11.01 15.44
C MET A 48 9.84 10.35 14.63
N LEU A 49 11.09 10.74 14.88
CA LEU A 49 12.27 10.16 14.22
C LEU A 49 13.21 9.60 15.26
N ILE A 50 13.50 8.30 15.18
CA ILE A 50 14.43 7.60 16.09
C ILE A 50 15.71 7.31 15.33
N LEU A 51 16.80 7.92 15.76
CA LEU A 51 18.13 7.77 15.18
C LEU A 51 19.09 7.07 16.14
N GLY A 52 19.97 6.24 15.60
CA GLY A 52 21.00 5.55 16.36
C GLY A 52 21.80 4.58 15.51
N SER A 53 22.99 4.23 15.96
CA SER A 53 23.85 3.22 15.34
C SER A 53 23.19 1.82 15.36
N PRO A 54 23.66 0.84 14.58
CA PRO A 54 23.22 -0.55 14.72
C PRO A 54 23.33 -1.04 16.17
N ALA A 55 22.42 -1.90 16.60
CA ALA A 55 22.37 -2.51 17.94
C ALA A 55 22.17 -1.54 19.13
N THR A 56 21.72 -0.30 18.91
CA THR A 56 21.43 0.66 19.99
C THR A 56 20.01 0.57 20.56
N GLY A 57 19.23 -0.44 20.16
CA GLY A 57 17.88 -0.67 20.70
C GLY A 57 16.75 0.10 20.01
N LYS A 58 16.98 0.66 18.80
CA LYS A 58 15.93 1.38 18.04
C LYS A 58 14.67 0.55 17.86
N THR A 59 14.82 -0.68 17.35
CA THR A 59 13.69 -1.61 17.13
C THR A 59 12.97 -1.89 18.46
N ASN A 60 13.70 -2.12 19.54
CA ASN A 60 13.11 -2.35 20.85
C ASN A 60 12.30 -1.14 21.34
N MET A 61 12.81 0.08 21.15
CA MET A 61 12.08 1.31 21.47
C MET A 61 10.81 1.45 20.63
N LEU A 62 10.88 1.18 19.31
CA LEU A 62 9.73 1.18 18.42
C LEU A 62 8.70 0.12 18.80
N LEU A 63 9.12 -1.07 19.19
CA LEU A 63 8.22 -2.12 19.69
C LEU A 63 7.49 -1.70 20.97
N HIS A 64 8.17 -1.04 21.90
CA HIS A 64 7.53 -0.50 23.11
C HIS A 64 6.53 0.60 22.75
N LEU A 65 6.88 1.49 21.83
CA LEU A 65 5.97 2.53 21.33
C LEU A 65 4.73 1.92 20.68
N ALA A 66 4.92 0.98 19.75
CA ALA A 66 3.83 0.32 19.05
C ALA A 66 2.91 -0.47 20.00
N ARG A 67 3.46 -1.14 21.01
CA ARG A 67 2.66 -1.81 22.06
C ARG A 67 1.83 -0.82 22.85
N GLY A 68 2.42 0.32 23.22
CA GLY A 68 1.70 1.37 23.94
C GLY A 68 0.58 1.99 23.11
N LEU A 69 0.83 2.28 21.83
CA LEU A 69 -0.19 2.77 20.89
C LEU A 69 -1.32 1.77 20.75
N ARG A 70 -0.99 0.50 20.50
CA ARG A 70 -1.98 -0.56 20.35
C ARG A 70 -2.85 -0.78 21.59
N ALA A 71 -2.25 -0.71 22.77
CA ALA A 71 -2.99 -0.88 24.05
C ALA A 71 -3.99 0.27 24.31
N ASN A 72 -3.82 1.42 23.66
CA ASN A 72 -4.68 2.60 23.81
C ASN A 72 -5.48 2.92 22.51
N GLN A 73 -5.43 2.02 21.53
CA GLN A 73 -6.15 2.17 20.26
C GLN A 73 -7.66 2.11 20.49
N THR A 74 -8.39 3.01 19.84
CA THR A 74 -9.86 3.03 19.79
C THR A 74 -10.36 2.51 18.43
N GLU A 75 -11.66 2.34 18.28
CA GLU A 75 -12.29 1.90 17.02
C GLU A 75 -12.05 2.89 15.84
N ASN A 76 -11.67 4.13 16.15
CA ASN A 76 -11.40 5.16 15.14
C ASN A 76 -9.91 5.27 14.78
N ASP A 77 -9.04 4.47 15.39
CA ASP A 77 -7.60 4.54 15.20
C ASP A 77 -7.12 3.38 14.32
N ALA A 78 -6.23 3.67 13.38
CA ALA A 78 -5.55 2.67 12.58
C ALA A 78 -4.03 2.72 12.85
N LEU A 79 -3.44 1.57 13.16
CA LEU A 79 -1.99 1.41 13.31
C LEU A 79 -1.44 0.64 12.10
N VAL A 80 -0.71 1.33 11.22
CA VAL A 80 -0.08 0.75 10.04
C VAL A 80 1.40 0.59 10.29
N ILE A 81 1.93 -0.64 10.14
CA ILE A 81 3.35 -0.97 10.38
C ILE A 81 3.95 -1.54 9.11
N LEU A 82 5.00 -0.89 8.57
CA LEU A 82 5.85 -1.45 7.54
C LEU A 82 6.95 -2.29 8.22
N ASP A 83 6.91 -3.61 8.02
CA ASP A 83 7.82 -4.56 8.69
C ASP A 83 8.66 -5.38 7.68
N PRO A 84 9.79 -4.85 7.19
CA PRO A 84 10.62 -5.57 6.23
C PRO A 84 11.34 -6.80 6.80
N THR A 85 11.36 -6.96 8.12
CA THR A 85 12.12 -8.03 8.82
C THR A 85 11.24 -9.08 9.46
N GLY A 86 9.95 -8.83 9.64
CA GLY A 86 9.01 -9.69 10.38
C GLY A 86 9.14 -9.59 11.90
N GLU A 87 9.98 -8.69 12.43
CA GLU A 87 10.15 -8.54 13.88
C GLU A 87 8.91 -7.98 14.57
N TYR A 88 8.25 -7.01 13.92
CA TYR A 88 7.00 -6.41 14.43
C TYR A 88 5.84 -7.38 14.34
N TYR A 89 5.72 -8.11 13.23
CA TYR A 89 4.72 -9.14 13.08
C TYR A 89 4.79 -10.16 14.22
N ASN A 90 5.97 -10.74 14.45
CA ASN A 90 6.17 -11.73 15.51
C ASN A 90 5.87 -11.19 16.94
N ALA A 91 6.06 -9.89 17.15
CA ALA A 91 5.94 -9.28 18.49
C ALA A 91 4.56 -8.67 18.77
N LEU A 92 3.80 -8.29 17.73
CA LEU A 92 2.62 -7.45 17.86
C LEU A 92 1.36 -8.06 17.24
N TYR A 93 1.49 -9.03 16.32
CA TYR A 93 0.34 -9.62 15.64
C TYR A 93 -0.71 -10.16 16.61
N GLN A 94 -1.96 -9.86 16.34
CA GLN A 94 -3.12 -10.43 17.02
C GLN A 94 -4.15 -10.89 15.99
N LYS A 95 -4.97 -11.87 16.37
CA LYS A 95 -6.04 -12.34 15.50
C LYS A 95 -6.98 -11.17 15.15
N GLY A 96 -7.21 -10.98 13.86
CA GLY A 96 -8.01 -9.89 13.32
C GLY A 96 -7.17 -8.72 12.75
N ASP A 97 -5.84 -8.77 12.87
CA ASP A 97 -4.97 -7.84 12.15
C ASP A 97 -4.88 -8.22 10.68
N ILE A 98 -4.95 -7.21 9.82
CA ILE A 98 -4.76 -7.35 8.39
C ILE A 98 -3.26 -7.41 8.09
N VAL A 99 -2.81 -8.46 7.40
CA VAL A 99 -1.39 -8.65 7.04
C VAL A 99 -1.26 -8.74 5.53
N PHE A 100 -0.62 -7.75 4.93
CA PHE A 100 -0.23 -7.79 3.53
C PHE A 100 1.21 -8.30 3.42
N ALA A 101 1.42 -9.44 2.78
CA ALA A 101 2.76 -10.01 2.60
C ALA A 101 2.87 -10.86 1.34
N ASP A 102 4.01 -10.78 0.66
CA ASP A 102 4.37 -11.67 -0.45
C ASP A 102 4.73 -13.07 0.04
N ASP A 103 5.13 -13.17 1.31
CA ASP A 103 5.58 -14.43 1.91
C ASP A 103 4.41 -15.14 2.59
N LYS A 104 3.99 -16.26 2.03
CA LYS A 104 2.96 -17.14 2.62
C LYS A 104 3.28 -17.60 4.05
N ARG A 105 4.52 -17.49 4.49
CA ARG A 105 4.97 -17.81 5.86
C ARG A 105 4.61 -16.71 6.87
N ALA A 106 4.42 -15.48 6.39
CA ALA A 106 3.96 -14.36 7.23
C ALA A 106 2.45 -14.39 7.47
N ALA A 107 1.77 -15.39 6.89
CA ALA A 107 0.35 -15.55 7.07
C ALA A 107 0.05 -16.18 8.42
N GLY A 108 -0.93 -15.63 9.13
CA GLY A 108 -1.63 -16.33 10.19
C GLY A 108 -2.30 -17.62 9.67
N PRO A 109 -3.04 -18.35 10.49
CA PRO A 109 -3.68 -19.60 10.10
C PRO A 109 -4.62 -19.48 8.89
N ASP A 110 -5.05 -18.30 8.57
CA ASP A 110 -5.98 -18.00 7.46
C ASP A 110 -5.26 -17.52 6.16
N GLY A 111 -3.93 -17.44 6.15
CA GLY A 111 -3.14 -16.93 5.02
C GLY A 111 -2.97 -15.40 5.05
N PRO A 112 -2.06 -14.82 4.23
CA PRO A 112 -2.00 -13.38 4.05
C PRO A 112 -3.27 -12.92 3.34
N GLU A 113 -3.81 -11.80 3.75
CA GLU A 113 -4.84 -11.15 2.96
C GLU A 113 -4.20 -10.61 1.69
N CYS A 114 -4.72 -11.05 0.55
CA CYS A 114 -4.32 -10.50 -0.73
C CYS A 114 -5.17 -9.26 -1.00
N TRP A 115 -4.51 -8.15 -1.32
CA TRP A 115 -5.22 -7.00 -1.83
C TRP A 115 -5.92 -7.35 -3.14
N ASN A 116 -7.21 -7.06 -3.21
CA ASN A 116 -8.00 -7.26 -4.43
C ASN A 116 -8.40 -5.88 -4.97
N LEU A 117 -7.84 -5.49 -6.10
CA LEU A 117 -8.11 -4.20 -6.73
C LEU A 117 -9.62 -3.92 -6.97
N PHE A 118 -10.44 -4.96 -7.09
CA PHE A 118 -11.89 -4.82 -7.31
C PHE A 118 -12.65 -4.35 -6.06
N GLU A 119 -12.04 -4.40 -4.88
CA GLU A 119 -12.61 -3.87 -3.64
C GLU A 119 -12.51 -2.34 -3.56
N GLU A 120 -11.59 -1.75 -4.33
CA GLU A 120 -11.48 -0.29 -4.47
C GLU A 120 -12.63 0.32 -5.27
N PHE A 121 -13.38 -0.49 -6.01
CA PHE A 121 -14.53 -0.07 -6.79
C PHE A 121 -15.80 -0.14 -5.94
N THR A 122 -16.10 0.94 -5.22
CA THR A 122 -17.14 0.96 -4.18
C THR A 122 -18.54 1.28 -4.71
N ASP A 123 -18.65 1.97 -5.86
CA ASP A 123 -19.92 2.44 -6.42
C ASP A 123 -19.93 2.28 -7.95
N ASP A 124 -20.95 1.57 -8.47
CA ASP A 124 -21.13 1.39 -9.90
C ASP A 124 -21.27 2.71 -10.67
N SER A 125 -21.81 3.75 -10.04
CA SER A 125 -21.94 5.08 -10.64
C SER A 125 -20.60 5.79 -10.85
N ARG A 126 -19.57 5.42 -10.06
CA ARG A 126 -18.22 6.00 -10.09
C ARG A 126 -17.15 5.02 -10.59
N LEU A 127 -17.57 3.83 -11.03
CA LEU A 127 -16.67 2.75 -11.40
C LEU A 127 -15.52 3.17 -12.34
N ILE A 128 -15.84 3.98 -13.36
CA ILE A 128 -14.83 4.45 -14.33
C ILE A 128 -13.87 5.46 -13.67
N GLU A 129 -14.38 6.35 -12.84
CA GLU A 129 -13.56 7.36 -12.12
C GLU A 129 -12.62 6.67 -11.14
N ASP A 130 -13.13 5.74 -10.34
CA ASP A 130 -12.36 4.98 -9.36
C ASP A 130 -11.28 4.12 -10.06
N ALA A 131 -11.66 3.42 -11.14
CA ALA A 131 -10.71 2.64 -11.94
C ALA A 131 -9.63 3.55 -12.59
N SER A 132 -10.02 4.70 -13.12
CA SER A 132 -9.08 5.66 -13.73
C SER A 132 -8.09 6.20 -12.69
N ALA A 133 -8.55 6.52 -11.48
CA ALA A 133 -7.70 6.99 -10.40
C ALA A 133 -6.72 5.89 -9.95
N LEU A 134 -7.22 4.67 -9.71
CA LEU A 134 -6.42 3.53 -9.28
C LEU A 134 -5.33 3.17 -10.30
N PHE A 135 -5.71 2.94 -11.56
CA PHE A 135 -4.74 2.59 -12.60
C PHE A 135 -3.83 3.76 -12.97
N GLY A 136 -4.29 5.00 -12.77
CA GLY A 136 -3.46 6.21 -12.86
C GLY A 136 -2.28 6.15 -11.89
N LEU A 137 -2.54 5.82 -10.63
CA LEU A 137 -1.50 5.66 -9.58
C LEU A 137 -0.58 4.47 -9.85
N LEU A 138 -1.15 3.30 -10.18
CA LEU A 138 -0.37 2.07 -10.41
C LEU A 138 0.60 2.19 -11.59
N PHE A 139 0.28 3.01 -12.59
CA PHE A 139 1.11 3.20 -13.78
C PHE A 139 1.93 4.48 -13.79
N GLU A 140 1.82 5.34 -12.78
CA GLU A 140 2.46 6.66 -12.76
C GLU A 140 3.98 6.56 -12.98
N GLU A 141 4.67 5.79 -12.17
CA GLU A 141 6.12 5.61 -12.26
C GLU A 141 6.55 5.00 -13.61
N ARG A 142 5.79 4.00 -14.09
CA ARG A 142 6.06 3.35 -15.37
C ARG A 142 5.95 4.30 -16.56
N ILE A 143 4.94 5.18 -16.52
CA ILE A 143 4.72 6.17 -17.59
C ILE A 143 5.79 7.24 -17.53
N GLN A 144 6.15 7.74 -16.33
CA GLN A 144 7.14 8.79 -16.14
C GLN A 144 8.56 8.32 -16.47
N SER A 145 8.91 7.07 -16.19
CA SER A 145 10.24 6.52 -16.44
C SER A 145 10.44 5.96 -17.86
N ALA A 146 9.36 5.79 -18.63
CA ALA A 146 9.42 5.15 -19.93
C ALA A 146 10.04 6.05 -21.01
N ALA A 147 10.96 5.51 -21.82
CA ALA A 147 11.48 6.19 -23.01
C ALA A 147 10.38 6.52 -24.04
N HIS A 148 9.35 5.67 -24.10
CA HIS A 148 8.17 5.82 -24.95
C HIS A 148 6.89 5.68 -24.11
N PRO A 149 6.38 6.76 -23.52
CA PRO A 149 5.20 6.73 -22.62
C PRO A 149 3.92 6.18 -23.25
N PHE A 150 3.84 6.14 -24.57
CA PHE A 150 2.69 5.61 -25.30
C PHE A 150 2.36 4.16 -24.88
N TYR A 151 3.35 3.28 -24.80
CA TYR A 151 3.10 1.86 -24.53
C TYR A 151 2.56 1.61 -23.11
N PRO A 152 3.17 2.10 -22.04
CA PRO A 152 2.60 1.93 -20.71
C PRO A 152 1.27 2.68 -20.53
N THR A 153 1.04 3.80 -21.23
CA THR A 153 -0.26 4.48 -21.22
C THR A 153 -1.35 3.61 -21.88
N ALA A 154 -1.08 3.05 -23.06
CA ALA A 154 -2.02 2.15 -23.73
C ALA A 154 -2.28 0.89 -22.90
N ALA A 155 -1.26 0.31 -22.26
CA ALA A 155 -1.41 -0.83 -21.39
C ALA A 155 -2.28 -0.50 -20.15
N ARG A 156 -2.11 0.67 -19.53
CA ARG A 156 -2.97 1.17 -18.45
C ARG A 156 -4.42 1.26 -18.89
N ASP A 157 -4.68 1.87 -20.03
CA ASP A 157 -6.05 2.08 -20.54
C ASP A 157 -6.74 0.75 -20.83
N LEU A 158 -6.01 -0.21 -21.39
CA LEU A 158 -6.54 -1.55 -21.68
C LEU A 158 -6.82 -2.35 -20.40
N ILE A 159 -5.90 -2.39 -19.43
CA ILE A 159 -6.11 -3.14 -18.19
C ILE A 159 -7.25 -2.53 -17.36
N MET A 160 -7.38 -1.20 -17.36
CA MET A 160 -8.50 -0.50 -16.75
C MET A 160 -9.83 -0.90 -17.41
N ALA A 161 -9.90 -0.91 -18.74
CA ALA A 161 -11.10 -1.30 -19.45
C ALA A 161 -11.51 -2.74 -19.17
N LEU A 162 -10.55 -3.66 -19.08
CA LEU A 162 -10.80 -5.06 -18.74
C LEU A 162 -11.27 -5.24 -17.28
N ALA A 163 -10.69 -4.50 -16.34
CA ALA A 163 -11.13 -4.52 -14.95
C ALA A 163 -12.59 -4.02 -14.84
N VAL A 164 -12.92 -2.90 -15.49
CA VAL A 164 -14.30 -2.39 -15.53
C VAL A 164 -15.25 -3.39 -16.20
N TYR A 165 -14.82 -4.05 -17.28
CA TYR A 165 -15.60 -5.09 -17.95
C TYR A 165 -15.93 -6.26 -17.00
N LEU A 166 -14.94 -6.78 -16.27
CA LEU A 166 -15.14 -7.86 -15.31
C LEU A 166 -16.10 -7.44 -14.19
N LYS A 167 -15.92 -6.24 -13.64
CA LYS A 167 -16.79 -5.71 -12.58
C LYS A 167 -18.24 -5.59 -13.03
N ARG A 168 -18.49 -5.09 -14.25
CA ARG A 168 -19.83 -4.94 -14.83
C ARG A 168 -20.53 -6.26 -15.11
N ARG A 169 -19.81 -7.36 -15.26
CA ARG A 169 -20.42 -8.68 -15.38
C ARG A 169 -21.15 -9.12 -14.12
N GLY A 170 -20.80 -8.52 -12.97
CA GLY A 170 -21.45 -8.78 -11.69
C GLY A 170 -21.16 -10.16 -11.09
N ASP A 171 -20.22 -10.90 -11.64
CA ASP A 171 -19.78 -12.18 -11.13
C ASP A 171 -18.61 -11.97 -10.15
N SER A 172 -18.89 -12.17 -8.86
CA SER A 172 -17.91 -11.94 -7.82
C SER A 172 -16.68 -12.87 -7.92
N GLU A 173 -16.83 -14.07 -8.48
CA GLU A 173 -15.72 -15.01 -8.68
C GLU A 173 -14.74 -14.52 -9.76
N LEU A 174 -15.20 -13.69 -10.68
CA LEU A 174 -14.39 -13.06 -11.74
C LEU A 174 -13.79 -11.71 -11.31
N CYS A 175 -14.24 -11.13 -10.19
CA CYS A 175 -13.72 -9.87 -9.67
C CYS A 175 -12.47 -10.11 -8.79
N THR A 176 -11.42 -10.69 -9.37
CA THR A 176 -10.14 -10.97 -8.71
C THR A 176 -8.95 -10.56 -9.59
N CYS A 177 -7.83 -10.21 -8.97
CA CYS A 177 -6.58 -9.95 -9.68
C CYS A 177 -6.18 -11.13 -10.57
N GLN A 178 -6.38 -12.36 -10.07
CA GLN A 178 -6.08 -13.58 -10.83
C GLN A 178 -6.94 -13.69 -12.09
N ALA A 179 -8.26 -13.49 -11.99
CA ALA A 179 -9.15 -13.56 -13.16
C ALA A 179 -8.82 -12.49 -14.21
N LEU A 180 -8.47 -11.27 -13.77
CA LEU A 180 -8.02 -10.21 -14.65
C LEU A 180 -6.71 -10.59 -15.37
N ARG A 181 -5.77 -11.17 -14.67
CA ARG A 181 -4.51 -11.66 -15.24
C ARG A 181 -4.74 -12.80 -16.23
N GLU A 182 -5.57 -13.78 -15.88
CA GLU A 182 -5.91 -14.89 -16.78
C GLU A 182 -6.61 -14.39 -18.06
N LEU A 183 -7.48 -13.38 -17.94
CA LEU A 183 -8.10 -12.73 -19.09
C LEU A 183 -7.06 -12.05 -19.97
N ILE A 184 -6.05 -11.38 -19.41
CA ILE A 184 -4.97 -10.72 -20.16
C ILE A 184 -4.02 -11.73 -20.80
N ASP A 185 -3.67 -12.81 -20.12
CA ASP A 185 -2.75 -13.82 -20.65
C ASP A 185 -3.41 -14.70 -21.72
N GLY A 186 -4.71 -14.91 -21.65
CA GLY A 186 -5.46 -15.82 -22.53
C GLY A 186 -6.26 -15.14 -23.64
N PHE A 187 -6.28 -13.82 -23.75
CA PHE A 187 -7.09 -13.16 -24.77
C PHE A 187 -6.42 -13.19 -26.16
N ASP A 188 -7.26 -13.23 -27.17
CA ASP A 188 -6.89 -12.91 -28.55
C ASP A 188 -7.34 -11.47 -28.92
N MET A 189 -6.77 -10.93 -29.98
CA MET A 189 -6.98 -9.56 -30.42
C MET A 189 -8.46 -9.28 -30.76
N GLU A 190 -9.15 -10.26 -31.33
CA GLU A 190 -10.55 -10.11 -31.75
C GLU A 190 -11.48 -10.03 -30.55
N SER A 191 -11.29 -10.93 -29.57
CA SER A 191 -12.04 -10.91 -28.31
C SER A 191 -11.84 -9.61 -27.52
N MET A 192 -10.62 -9.07 -27.50
CA MET A 192 -10.34 -7.80 -26.86
C MET A 192 -11.07 -6.64 -27.55
N CYS A 193 -11.02 -6.57 -28.86
CA CYS A 193 -11.75 -5.55 -29.62
C CYS A 193 -13.26 -5.63 -29.37
N GLN A 194 -13.83 -6.83 -29.30
CA GLN A 194 -15.25 -7.01 -28.97
C GLN A 194 -15.61 -6.47 -27.59
N ILE A 195 -14.76 -6.71 -26.58
CA ILE A 195 -14.96 -6.17 -25.23
C ILE A 195 -14.94 -4.64 -25.25
N LEU A 196 -13.96 -4.04 -25.94
CA LEU A 196 -13.84 -2.58 -26.04
C LEU A 196 -14.98 -1.93 -26.83
N ASP A 197 -15.42 -2.57 -27.91
CA ASP A 197 -16.51 -2.06 -28.74
C ASP A 197 -17.88 -2.12 -28.04
N ALA A 198 -18.05 -3.07 -27.11
CA ALA A 198 -19.27 -3.19 -26.32
C ALA A 198 -19.46 -2.02 -25.32
N ALA A 199 -18.38 -1.30 -24.97
CA ALA A 199 -18.40 -0.18 -24.04
C ALA A 199 -18.04 1.13 -24.79
N PRO A 200 -18.99 2.06 -25.01
CA PRO A 200 -18.76 3.28 -25.78
C PRO A 200 -17.58 4.12 -25.30
N GLU A 201 -17.38 4.16 -23.99
CA GLU A 201 -16.29 4.90 -23.31
C GLU A 201 -14.91 4.33 -23.60
N PHE A 202 -14.80 3.04 -23.94
CA PHE A 202 -13.51 2.37 -24.19
C PHE A 202 -13.27 2.06 -25.66
N ARG A 203 -14.24 2.33 -26.53
CA ARG A 203 -14.14 2.04 -27.98
C ARG A 203 -12.89 2.65 -28.62
N ALA A 204 -12.47 3.86 -28.18
CA ALA A 204 -11.27 4.50 -28.70
C ALA A 204 -10.00 3.69 -28.45
N PHE A 205 -9.97 2.85 -27.40
CA PHE A 205 -8.80 2.04 -27.05
C PHE A 205 -8.57 0.87 -28.02
N ALA A 206 -9.60 0.47 -28.78
CA ALA A 206 -9.42 -0.50 -29.86
C ALA A 206 -8.37 -0.06 -30.89
N SER A 207 -8.13 1.25 -31.04
CA SER A 207 -7.06 1.78 -31.90
C SER A 207 -5.64 1.39 -31.46
N TYR A 208 -5.46 1.01 -30.19
CA TYR A 208 -4.18 0.51 -29.68
C TYR A 208 -3.85 -0.91 -30.19
N LEU A 209 -4.89 -1.66 -30.57
CA LEU A 209 -4.82 -3.06 -30.97
C LEU A 209 -4.85 -3.28 -32.49
N GLY A 210 -4.49 -2.27 -33.26
CA GLY A 210 -4.36 -2.37 -34.71
C GLY A 210 -3.31 -3.38 -35.17
N GLU A 211 -3.10 -3.50 -36.47
CA GLU A 211 -2.08 -4.41 -37.02
C GLU A 211 -0.66 -3.83 -36.89
N GLY A 212 0.35 -4.71 -36.69
CA GLY A 212 1.76 -4.40 -36.78
C GLY A 212 2.51 -4.34 -35.45
N GLU A 213 3.79 -3.94 -35.52
CA GLU A 213 4.73 -3.94 -34.38
C GLU A 213 4.26 -3.07 -33.18
N ARG A 214 3.51 -2.01 -33.49
CA ARG A 214 2.99 -1.11 -32.45
C ARG A 214 1.99 -1.82 -31.53
N ALA A 215 1.07 -2.58 -32.09
CA ALA A 215 0.09 -3.33 -31.34
C ALA A 215 0.76 -4.46 -30.52
N GLN A 216 1.74 -5.13 -31.10
CA GLN A 216 2.54 -6.14 -30.38
C GLN A 216 3.29 -5.52 -29.18
N GLY A 217 3.84 -4.32 -29.34
CA GLY A 217 4.46 -3.57 -28.25
C GLY A 217 3.47 -3.24 -27.13
N VAL A 218 2.24 -2.81 -27.45
CA VAL A 218 1.19 -2.55 -26.45
C VAL A 218 0.82 -3.83 -25.69
N VAL A 219 0.61 -4.93 -26.40
CA VAL A 219 0.28 -6.24 -25.78
C VAL A 219 1.41 -6.71 -24.85
N ALA A 220 2.66 -6.58 -25.29
CA ALA A 220 3.82 -6.95 -24.45
C ALA A 220 3.88 -6.13 -23.15
N HIS A 221 3.64 -4.81 -23.21
CA HIS A 221 3.57 -3.95 -22.04
C HIS A 221 2.37 -4.27 -21.14
N LEU A 222 1.21 -4.61 -21.73
CA LEU A 222 0.03 -5.03 -20.99
C LEU A 222 0.29 -6.31 -20.21
N GLN A 223 0.83 -7.34 -20.86
CA GLN A 223 1.16 -8.62 -20.22
C GLN A 223 2.27 -8.47 -19.17
N GLN A 224 3.26 -7.61 -19.41
CA GLN A 224 4.28 -7.31 -18.42
C GLN A 224 3.67 -6.64 -17.20
N ALA A 225 2.82 -5.62 -17.40
CA ALA A 225 2.16 -4.93 -16.30
C ALA A 225 1.26 -5.88 -15.50
N ALA A 226 0.50 -6.76 -16.16
CA ALA A 226 -0.34 -7.74 -15.49
C ALA A 226 0.49 -8.70 -14.59
N ARG A 227 1.65 -9.13 -15.04
CA ARG A 227 2.54 -10.00 -14.24
C ARG A 227 3.16 -9.33 -13.03
N GLU A 228 3.34 -8.02 -13.08
CA GLU A 228 4.02 -7.27 -12.01
C GLU A 228 3.03 -6.63 -11.03
N LEU A 229 1.78 -6.38 -11.43
CA LEU A 229 0.77 -5.67 -10.64
C LEU A 229 -0.34 -6.59 -10.12
N LEU A 230 -0.57 -7.75 -10.77
CA LEU A 230 -1.63 -8.72 -10.46
C LEU A 230 -1.05 -10.09 -10.06
#